data_6302a508a69c05b58aa2310b815ce280
#
_entry.id   6302a508a69c05b58aa2310b815ce280
#
_cell.length_a   1.000
_cell.length_b   1.000
_cell.length_c   1.000
_cell.angle_alpha   90.00
_cell.angle_beta   90.00
_cell.angle_gamma   90.00
#
_symmetry.space_group_name_H-M   'P 1'
#
loop_
_entity.id
_entity.type
_entity.pdbx_description
1 polymer ?
#
loop_
_entity_poly.entity_id
_entity_poly.type
_entity_poly.pdbx_seq_one_letter_code
_entity_poly.pdbx_strand_id
1 'polypeptide(L)'
;EWLMRSMQLTRIAAQSMGAEKHAILCGFGRNGQYLARFLAQEDINYVALDLDPERVREAAAGGENVVYGDVGRKEALIAAGLMRASVVIVTFSDTHLAEKVLHHVQELRPEVPVVVRTADERDMERLARAGAAEVVPETLEASLMLASHALVLVGVPINRVLKRIRQTRSKRYSLLRGFYRGISDRDHDEDDEHHPRMHSALLEAGAG
;
A
#
# COMPACT_ATOMS: atom_id res chain seq x y z
N GLU A 1 -19.38 0.62 -29.72
CA GLU A 1 -18.89 0.12 -28.42
C GLU A 1 -17.75 -0.89 -28.58
N TRP A 2 -17.86 -1.89 -29.46
CA TRP A 2 -16.82 -2.93 -29.66
C TRP A 2 -15.47 -2.34 -30.11
N LEU A 3 -15.44 -1.42 -31.04
CA LEU A 3 -14.24 -0.74 -31.56
C LEU A 3 -13.53 0.07 -30.44
N MET A 4 -14.29 0.82 -29.64
CA MET A 4 -13.77 1.60 -28.54
C MET A 4 -13.13 0.70 -27.46
N ARG A 5 -13.78 -0.42 -27.16
CA ARG A 5 -13.28 -1.42 -26.21
C ARG A 5 -11.99 -2.10 -26.69
N SER A 6 -11.93 -2.45 -28.00
CA SER A 6 -10.74 -3.03 -28.60
C SER A 6 -9.55 -2.07 -28.57
N MET A 7 -9.78 -0.79 -28.86
CA MET A 7 -8.73 0.25 -28.78
C MET A 7 -8.21 0.48 -27.36
N GLN A 8 -9.08 0.40 -26.34
CA GLN A 8 -8.66 0.51 -24.93
C GLN A 8 -7.74 -0.64 -24.53
N LEU A 9 -8.12 -1.88 -24.81
CA LEU A 9 -7.32 -3.06 -24.49
C LEU A 9 -5.96 -3.03 -25.20
N THR A 10 -5.93 -2.58 -26.47
CA THR A 10 -4.68 -2.42 -27.22
C THR A 10 -3.75 -1.38 -26.58
N ARG A 11 -4.30 -0.28 -26.08
CA ARG A 11 -3.53 0.77 -25.37
C ARG A 11 -2.94 0.28 -24.07
N ILE A 12 -3.74 -0.44 -23.26
CA ILE A 12 -3.28 -1.05 -22.01
C ILE A 12 -2.15 -2.05 -22.31
N ALA A 13 -2.35 -2.93 -23.30
CA ALA A 13 -1.37 -3.92 -23.70
C ALA A 13 -0.06 -3.27 -24.18
N ALA A 14 -0.11 -2.21 -24.97
CA ALA A 14 1.08 -1.51 -25.45
C ALA A 14 1.93 -0.94 -24.32
N GLN A 15 1.32 -0.43 -23.26
CA GLN A 15 2.07 0.10 -22.10
C GLN A 15 2.61 -0.99 -21.16
N SER A 16 2.02 -2.18 -21.17
CA SER A 16 2.54 -3.33 -20.44
C SER A 16 3.63 -4.12 -21.19
N MET A 17 3.81 -3.86 -22.51
CA MET A 17 4.71 -4.58 -23.40
C MET A 17 6.19 -4.26 -23.13
N GLY A 18 6.78 -4.59 -22.13
CA GLY A 18 8.20 -4.37 -21.80
C GLY A 18 8.45 -4.44 -20.31
N ALA A 19 7.38 -4.49 -19.53
CA ALA A 19 7.47 -4.63 -18.10
C ALA A 19 7.40 -6.11 -17.71
N GLU A 20 8.55 -6.73 -17.52
CA GLU A 20 8.62 -8.00 -16.79
C GLU A 20 8.64 -7.70 -15.28
N LYS A 21 7.88 -8.48 -14.50
CA LYS A 21 7.83 -8.36 -13.03
C LYS A 21 7.40 -6.98 -12.53
N HIS A 22 6.36 -6.41 -13.13
CA HIS A 22 5.81 -5.11 -12.75
C HIS A 22 4.67 -5.25 -11.73
N ALA A 23 4.29 -4.12 -11.11
CA ALA A 23 3.10 -4.01 -10.29
C ALA A 23 1.89 -3.54 -11.12
N ILE A 24 0.71 -4.08 -10.85
CA ILE A 24 -0.55 -3.55 -11.39
C ILE A 24 -1.24 -2.75 -10.28
N LEU A 25 -1.48 -1.46 -10.54
CA LEU A 25 -2.22 -0.59 -9.64
C LEU A 25 -3.67 -0.48 -10.11
N CYS A 26 -4.60 -0.96 -9.31
CA CYS A 26 -6.03 -0.80 -9.53
C CYS A 26 -6.51 0.48 -8.83
N GLY A 27 -6.67 1.55 -9.61
CA GLY A 27 -6.98 2.91 -9.18
C GLY A 27 -5.74 3.82 -9.10
N PHE A 28 -5.86 5.04 -9.65
CA PHE A 28 -4.80 6.05 -9.63
C PHE A 28 -5.23 7.35 -8.91
N GLY A 29 -6.10 7.22 -7.90
CA GLY A 29 -6.42 8.30 -6.97
C GLY A 29 -5.22 8.65 -6.08
N ARG A 30 -5.42 9.44 -5.02
CA ARG A 30 -4.34 9.89 -4.13
C ARG A 30 -3.43 8.75 -3.65
N ASN A 31 -4.01 7.63 -3.19
CA ASN A 31 -3.23 6.50 -2.71
C ASN A 31 -2.43 5.81 -3.83
N GLY A 32 -3.03 5.66 -5.01
CA GLY A 32 -2.34 5.12 -6.20
C GLY A 32 -1.16 5.99 -6.62
N GLN A 33 -1.32 7.32 -6.61
CA GLN A 33 -0.26 8.27 -6.94
C GLN A 33 0.91 8.23 -5.94
N TYR A 34 0.61 8.16 -4.63
CA TYR A 34 1.66 8.00 -3.62
C TYR A 34 2.41 6.68 -3.81
N LEU A 35 1.67 5.59 -4.01
CA LEU A 35 2.28 4.28 -4.22
C LEU A 35 3.15 4.25 -5.48
N ALA A 36 2.69 4.84 -6.58
CA ALA A 36 3.44 4.94 -7.83
C ALA A 36 4.81 5.64 -7.62
N ARG A 37 4.84 6.71 -6.83
CA ARG A 37 6.09 7.41 -6.47
C ARG A 37 7.06 6.52 -5.69
N PHE A 38 6.56 5.74 -4.71
CA PHE A 38 7.40 4.80 -3.98
C PHE A 38 7.95 3.69 -4.89
N LEU A 39 7.10 3.14 -5.77
CA LEU A 39 7.56 2.13 -6.74
C LEU A 39 8.63 2.70 -7.67
N ALA A 40 8.44 3.93 -8.16
CA ALA A 40 9.42 4.60 -9.01
C ALA A 40 10.76 4.88 -8.27
N GLN A 41 10.73 5.20 -6.97
CA GLN A 41 11.95 5.39 -6.16
C GLN A 41 12.76 4.11 -5.98
N GLU A 42 12.10 2.94 -6.06
CA GLU A 42 12.71 1.61 -5.98
C GLU A 42 12.94 0.97 -7.35
N ASP A 43 12.85 1.75 -8.43
CA ASP A 43 12.98 1.29 -9.83
C ASP A 43 12.03 0.14 -10.20
N ILE A 44 10.85 0.07 -9.53
CA ILE A 44 9.81 -0.93 -9.80
C ILE A 44 8.84 -0.39 -10.84
N ASN A 45 8.80 -1.05 -11.99
CA ASN A 45 7.84 -0.74 -13.03
C ASN A 45 6.41 -1.01 -12.56
N TYR A 46 5.46 -0.18 -12.99
CA TYR A 46 4.04 -0.39 -12.74
C TYR A 46 3.19 -0.02 -13.95
N VAL A 47 1.99 -0.56 -13.99
CA VAL A 47 0.89 -0.15 -14.88
C VAL A 47 -0.31 0.15 -14.00
N ALA A 48 -0.83 1.37 -14.05
CA ALA A 48 -2.02 1.76 -13.30
C ALA A 48 -3.25 1.79 -14.21
N LEU A 49 -4.37 1.29 -13.72
CA LEU A 49 -5.68 1.35 -14.36
C LEU A 49 -6.60 2.27 -13.56
N ASP A 50 -7.24 3.22 -14.22
CA ASP A 50 -8.24 4.09 -13.61
C ASP A 50 -9.43 4.32 -14.54
N LEU A 51 -10.63 4.52 -13.98
CA LEU A 51 -11.87 4.81 -14.70
C LEU A 51 -12.11 6.30 -14.93
N ASP A 52 -11.34 7.18 -14.31
CA ASP A 52 -11.44 8.62 -14.46
C ASP A 52 -10.59 9.08 -15.66
N PRO A 53 -11.21 9.48 -16.78
CA PRO A 53 -10.47 9.83 -17.98
C PRO A 53 -9.65 11.12 -17.84
N GLU A 54 -10.07 12.04 -16.95
CA GLU A 54 -9.32 13.27 -16.70
C GLU A 54 -8.06 12.98 -15.90
N ARG A 55 -8.18 12.18 -14.84
CA ARG A 55 -7.05 11.72 -14.04
C ARG A 55 -6.03 10.96 -14.89
N VAL A 56 -6.50 10.05 -15.75
CA VAL A 56 -5.63 9.31 -16.69
C VAL A 56 -4.90 10.28 -17.63
N ARG A 57 -5.59 11.26 -18.19
CA ARG A 57 -4.99 12.25 -19.11
C ARG A 57 -3.92 13.09 -18.40
N GLU A 58 -4.23 13.61 -17.21
CA GLU A 58 -3.30 14.43 -16.44
C GLU A 58 -2.06 13.64 -16.01
N ALA A 59 -2.25 12.43 -15.50
CA ALA A 59 -1.18 11.55 -15.10
C ALA A 59 -0.27 11.15 -16.27
N ALA A 60 -0.85 10.78 -17.40
CA ALA A 60 -0.10 10.45 -18.63
C ALA A 60 0.68 11.65 -19.17
N ALA A 61 0.13 12.86 -19.08
CA ALA A 61 0.84 14.09 -19.44
C ALA A 61 2.03 14.36 -18.50
N GLY A 62 1.94 13.92 -17.24
CA GLY A 62 3.03 13.94 -16.26
C GLY A 62 4.07 12.83 -16.44
N GLY A 63 3.92 11.94 -17.41
CA GLY A 63 4.85 10.83 -17.66
C GLY A 63 4.56 9.56 -16.85
N GLU A 64 3.44 9.52 -16.12
CA GLU A 64 3.03 8.37 -15.34
C GLU A 64 2.46 7.25 -16.23
N ASN A 65 2.71 6.00 -15.88
CA ASN A 65 2.22 4.85 -16.62
C ASN A 65 0.78 4.49 -16.22
N VAL A 66 -0.18 5.31 -16.64
CA VAL A 66 -1.59 5.18 -16.30
C VAL A 66 -2.45 5.03 -17.55
N VAL A 67 -3.38 4.11 -17.53
CA VAL A 67 -4.28 3.82 -18.65
C VAL A 67 -5.73 3.82 -18.18
N TYR A 68 -6.62 4.30 -19.05
CA TYR A 68 -8.05 4.15 -18.81
C TYR A 68 -8.45 2.67 -18.91
N GLY A 69 -8.99 2.11 -17.83
CA GLY A 69 -9.41 0.71 -17.78
C GLY A 69 -10.28 0.38 -16.59
N ASP A 70 -11.25 -0.50 -16.82
CA ASP A 70 -12.15 -1.03 -15.80
C ASP A 70 -11.53 -2.29 -15.17
N VAL A 71 -10.99 -2.17 -13.97
CA VAL A 71 -10.38 -3.27 -13.22
C VAL A 71 -11.36 -4.37 -12.80
N GLY A 72 -12.66 -4.09 -12.83
CA GLY A 72 -13.72 -5.09 -12.65
C GLY A 72 -13.87 -6.04 -13.83
N ARG A 73 -13.09 -5.87 -14.91
CA ARG A 73 -13.06 -6.72 -16.08
C ARG A 73 -11.75 -7.44 -16.20
N LYS A 74 -11.80 -8.76 -16.34
CA LYS A 74 -10.58 -9.57 -16.42
C LYS A 74 -9.72 -9.24 -17.65
N GLU A 75 -10.35 -8.83 -18.77
CA GLU A 75 -9.64 -8.43 -19.98
C GLU A 75 -8.73 -7.21 -19.76
N ALA A 76 -9.15 -6.28 -18.89
CA ALA A 76 -8.32 -5.12 -18.55
C ALA A 76 -7.08 -5.54 -17.71
N LEU A 77 -7.24 -6.45 -16.76
CA LEU A 77 -6.13 -7.00 -15.99
C LEU A 77 -5.16 -7.82 -16.86
N ILE A 78 -5.68 -8.64 -17.77
CA ILE A 78 -4.87 -9.38 -18.74
C ILE A 78 -4.08 -8.41 -19.63
N ALA A 79 -4.73 -7.37 -20.16
CA ALA A 79 -4.08 -6.35 -20.98
C ALA A 79 -3.03 -5.55 -20.20
N ALA A 80 -3.26 -5.30 -18.89
CA ALA A 80 -2.27 -4.69 -18.00
C ALA A 80 -1.08 -5.62 -17.67
N GLY A 81 -1.06 -6.82 -18.23
CA GLY A 81 0.05 -7.76 -18.07
C GLY A 81 -0.04 -8.63 -16.83
N LEU A 82 -1.24 -8.98 -16.35
CA LEU A 82 -1.43 -9.84 -15.18
C LEU A 82 -0.62 -11.14 -15.27
N MET A 83 -0.46 -11.68 -16.49
CA MET A 83 0.32 -12.92 -16.72
C MET A 83 1.81 -12.77 -16.40
N ARG A 84 2.33 -11.55 -16.27
CA ARG A 84 3.75 -11.25 -15.95
C ARG A 84 3.90 -10.40 -14.68
N ALA A 85 2.80 -9.97 -14.09
CA ALA A 85 2.80 -9.13 -12.91
C ALA A 85 3.40 -9.87 -11.69
N SER A 86 4.08 -9.13 -10.84
CA SER A 86 4.60 -9.61 -9.55
C SER A 86 3.62 -9.39 -8.41
N VAL A 87 2.75 -8.37 -8.53
CA VAL A 87 1.79 -8.00 -7.50
C VAL A 87 0.65 -7.20 -8.13
N VAL A 88 -0.54 -7.36 -7.59
CA VAL A 88 -1.70 -6.49 -7.87
C VAL A 88 -2.05 -5.71 -6.60
N ILE A 89 -2.28 -4.41 -6.73
CA ILE A 89 -2.55 -3.54 -5.60
C ILE A 89 -3.84 -2.76 -5.84
N VAL A 90 -4.83 -2.99 -5.00
CA VAL A 90 -6.12 -2.29 -5.04
C VAL A 90 -6.06 -1.08 -4.11
N THR A 91 -6.11 0.13 -4.68
CA THR A 91 -5.91 1.40 -3.97
C THR A 91 -7.21 2.12 -3.60
N PHE A 92 -8.34 1.67 -4.10
CA PHE A 92 -9.68 2.18 -3.73
C PHE A 92 -10.29 1.35 -2.60
N SER A 93 -11.39 1.86 -2.00
CA SER A 93 -12.05 1.23 -0.85
C SER A 93 -13.38 0.56 -1.18
N ASP A 94 -13.73 0.42 -2.45
CA ASP A 94 -14.92 -0.32 -2.87
C ASP A 94 -14.68 -1.82 -2.73
N THR A 95 -15.26 -2.42 -1.68
CA THR A 95 -15.09 -3.83 -1.34
C THR A 95 -15.63 -4.77 -2.42
N HIS A 96 -16.76 -4.43 -3.07
CA HIS A 96 -17.31 -5.28 -4.13
C HIS A 96 -16.43 -5.29 -5.39
N LEU A 97 -15.88 -4.13 -5.76
CA LEU A 97 -14.96 -4.06 -6.88
C LEU A 97 -13.63 -4.77 -6.55
N ALA A 98 -13.15 -4.64 -5.31
CA ALA A 98 -11.97 -5.36 -4.84
C ALA A 98 -12.16 -6.88 -4.91
N GLU A 99 -13.32 -7.41 -4.50
CA GLU A 99 -13.64 -8.83 -4.64
C GLU A 99 -13.64 -9.32 -6.09
N LYS A 100 -14.14 -8.50 -7.03
CA LYS A 100 -14.06 -8.85 -8.45
C LYS A 100 -12.61 -8.95 -8.93
N VAL A 101 -11.76 -7.99 -8.55
CA VAL A 101 -10.32 -8.04 -8.87
C VAL A 101 -9.69 -9.30 -8.28
N LEU A 102 -9.94 -9.60 -7.00
CA LEU A 102 -9.45 -10.80 -6.33
C LEU A 102 -9.90 -12.07 -7.07
N HIS A 103 -11.18 -12.16 -7.41
CA HIS A 103 -11.72 -13.30 -8.14
C HIS A 103 -11.01 -13.51 -9.49
N HIS A 104 -10.81 -12.45 -10.27
CA HIS A 104 -10.13 -12.54 -11.55
C HIS A 104 -8.66 -12.94 -11.42
N VAL A 105 -7.96 -12.41 -10.40
CA VAL A 105 -6.56 -12.80 -10.14
C VAL A 105 -6.49 -14.26 -9.69
N GLN A 106 -7.37 -14.70 -8.80
CA GLN A 106 -7.41 -16.12 -8.35
C GLN A 106 -7.75 -17.08 -9.50
N GLU A 107 -8.62 -16.68 -10.42
CA GLU A 107 -8.95 -17.49 -11.61
C GLU A 107 -7.77 -17.63 -12.59
N LEU A 108 -7.03 -16.54 -12.82
CA LEU A 108 -6.04 -16.46 -13.90
C LEU A 108 -4.60 -16.72 -13.40
N ARG A 109 -4.25 -16.21 -12.25
CA ARG A 109 -2.89 -16.23 -11.69
C ARG A 109 -2.92 -16.25 -10.15
N PRO A 110 -3.36 -17.38 -9.55
CA PRO A 110 -3.52 -17.49 -8.09
C PRO A 110 -2.23 -17.28 -7.30
N GLU A 111 -1.07 -17.42 -7.92
CA GLU A 111 0.23 -17.18 -7.31
C GLU A 111 0.62 -15.69 -7.23
N VAL A 112 -0.07 -14.80 -7.95
CA VAL A 112 0.19 -13.36 -7.88
C VAL A 112 -0.45 -12.79 -6.62
N PRO A 113 0.31 -12.25 -5.68
CA PRO A 113 -0.23 -11.68 -4.46
C PRO A 113 -1.06 -10.43 -4.76
N VAL A 114 -2.18 -10.29 -4.07
CA VAL A 114 -3.02 -9.11 -4.14
C VAL A 114 -3.03 -8.40 -2.80
N VAL A 115 -2.64 -7.13 -2.78
CA VAL A 115 -2.76 -6.23 -1.63
C VAL A 115 -4.00 -5.36 -1.81
N VAL A 116 -4.86 -5.33 -0.82
CA VAL A 116 -6.13 -4.59 -0.91
C VAL A 116 -6.21 -3.55 0.20
N ARG A 117 -6.50 -2.31 -0.19
CA ARG A 117 -6.87 -1.25 0.75
C ARG A 117 -8.35 -1.36 1.11
N THR A 118 -8.68 -1.19 2.38
CA THR A 118 -10.07 -1.03 2.85
C THR A 118 -10.21 0.21 3.71
N ALA A 119 -11.43 0.74 3.86
CA ALA A 119 -11.68 1.90 4.71
C ALA A 119 -11.46 1.57 6.19
N ASP A 120 -11.97 0.43 6.63
CA ASP A 120 -11.88 -0.01 8.03
C ASP A 120 -11.69 -1.53 8.16
N GLU A 121 -11.68 -2.02 9.39
CA GLU A 121 -11.40 -3.42 9.70
C GLU A 121 -12.57 -4.38 9.41
N ARG A 122 -13.78 -3.89 9.15
CA ARG A 122 -14.99 -4.73 8.98
C ARG A 122 -14.92 -5.67 7.79
N ASP A 123 -14.29 -5.21 6.71
CA ASP A 123 -14.16 -5.99 5.48
C ASP A 123 -12.88 -6.84 5.39
N MET A 124 -11.99 -6.76 6.40
CA MET A 124 -10.70 -7.46 6.36
C MET A 124 -10.85 -8.98 6.19
N GLU A 125 -11.69 -9.61 7.00
CA GLU A 125 -11.88 -11.06 6.92
C GLU A 125 -12.54 -11.48 5.61
N ARG A 126 -13.45 -10.67 5.10
CA ARG A 126 -14.14 -10.90 3.83
C ARG A 126 -13.16 -10.87 2.67
N LEU A 127 -12.32 -9.84 2.59
CA LEU A 127 -11.30 -9.68 1.56
C LEU A 127 -10.19 -10.74 1.67
N ALA A 128 -9.76 -11.09 2.88
CA ALA A 128 -8.81 -12.16 3.11
C ALA A 128 -9.34 -13.52 2.63
N ARG A 129 -10.61 -13.84 2.94
CA ARG A 129 -11.27 -15.06 2.42
C ARG A 129 -11.45 -15.05 0.90
N ALA A 130 -11.59 -13.87 0.29
CA ALA A 130 -11.64 -13.71 -1.15
C ALA A 130 -10.27 -13.88 -1.84
N GLY A 131 -9.18 -14.09 -1.07
CA GLY A 131 -7.86 -14.38 -1.58
C GLY A 131 -6.87 -13.21 -1.56
N ALA A 132 -7.17 -12.13 -0.82
CA ALA A 132 -6.18 -11.08 -0.60
C ALA A 132 -4.98 -11.62 0.19
N ALA A 133 -3.77 -11.40 -0.30
CA ALA A 133 -2.53 -11.72 0.40
C ALA A 133 -2.35 -10.82 1.64
N GLU A 134 -2.75 -9.56 1.50
CA GLU A 134 -2.77 -8.60 2.61
C GLU A 134 -3.93 -7.62 2.45
N VAL A 135 -4.57 -7.24 3.56
CA VAL A 135 -5.62 -6.21 3.60
C VAL A 135 -5.20 -5.10 4.54
N VAL A 136 -5.14 -3.87 4.01
CA VAL A 136 -4.67 -2.68 4.74
C VAL A 136 -5.85 -1.77 5.08
N PRO A 137 -6.30 -1.74 6.34
CA PRO A 137 -7.37 -0.84 6.78
C PRO A 137 -6.82 0.57 7.03
N GLU A 138 -7.32 1.54 6.27
CA GLU A 138 -6.86 2.94 6.30
C GLU A 138 -7.06 3.57 7.68
N THR A 139 -8.20 3.35 8.31
CA THR A 139 -8.52 3.90 9.63
C THR A 139 -7.53 3.42 10.70
N LEU A 140 -7.15 2.14 10.68
CA LEU A 140 -6.18 1.59 11.62
C LEU A 140 -4.80 2.24 11.42
N GLU A 141 -4.32 2.32 10.17
CA GLU A 141 -3.00 2.89 9.88
C GLU A 141 -2.93 4.38 10.24
N ALA A 142 -3.97 5.14 9.91
CA ALA A 142 -4.07 6.55 10.32
C ALA A 142 -4.09 6.70 11.85
N SER A 143 -4.81 5.83 12.57
CA SER A 143 -4.88 5.84 14.03
C SER A 143 -3.55 5.48 14.68
N LEU A 144 -2.82 4.51 14.13
CA LEU A 144 -1.48 4.13 14.59
C LEU A 144 -0.50 5.30 14.41
N MET A 145 -0.58 6.01 13.30
CA MET A 145 0.27 7.19 13.05
C MET A 145 -0.07 8.31 14.03
N LEU A 146 -1.35 8.63 14.22
CA LEU A 146 -1.80 9.63 15.19
C LEU A 146 -1.33 9.29 16.62
N ALA A 147 -1.52 8.02 17.03
CA ALA A 147 -1.10 7.55 18.35
C ALA A 147 0.41 7.66 18.53
N SER A 148 1.21 7.36 17.50
CA SER A 148 2.67 7.48 17.59
C SER A 148 3.11 8.92 17.83
N HIS A 149 2.55 9.88 17.09
CA HIS A 149 2.86 11.31 17.31
C HIS A 149 2.41 11.78 18.70
N ALA A 150 1.19 11.44 19.12
CA ALA A 150 0.68 11.82 20.43
C ALA A 150 1.55 11.26 21.57
N LEU A 151 1.94 9.98 21.50
CA LEU A 151 2.78 9.35 22.51
C LEU A 151 4.16 10.01 22.62
N VAL A 152 4.78 10.37 21.50
CA VAL A 152 6.06 11.09 21.50
C VAL A 152 5.89 12.47 22.12
N LEU A 153 4.84 13.21 21.78
CA LEU A 153 4.58 14.54 22.33
C LEU A 153 4.33 14.56 23.85
N VAL A 154 3.76 13.48 24.40
CA VAL A 154 3.60 13.35 25.86
C VAL A 154 4.80 12.71 26.56
N GLY A 155 5.95 12.61 25.85
CA GLY A 155 7.23 12.20 26.43
C GLY A 155 7.49 10.68 26.47
N VAL A 156 6.72 9.86 25.75
CA VAL A 156 7.04 8.43 25.63
C VAL A 156 8.27 8.28 24.71
N PRO A 157 9.32 7.57 25.14
CA PRO A 157 10.50 7.35 24.32
C PRO A 157 10.16 6.73 22.95
N ILE A 158 10.76 7.26 21.88
CA ILE A 158 10.45 6.88 20.50
C ILE A 158 10.60 5.37 20.26
N ASN A 159 11.63 4.73 20.82
CA ASN A 159 11.86 3.30 20.69
C ASN A 159 10.69 2.46 21.25
N ARG A 160 10.12 2.91 22.38
CA ARG A 160 8.94 2.27 22.96
C ARG A 160 7.71 2.44 22.08
N VAL A 161 7.54 3.63 21.48
CA VAL A 161 6.44 3.90 20.53
C VAL A 161 6.57 3.00 19.29
N LEU A 162 7.76 2.97 18.68
CA LEU A 162 8.02 2.13 17.50
C LEU A 162 7.80 0.64 17.80
N LYS A 163 8.25 0.16 18.98
CA LYS A 163 8.00 -1.22 19.41
C LYS A 163 6.50 -1.54 19.50
N ARG A 164 5.69 -0.64 20.07
CA ARG A 164 4.23 -0.81 20.15
C ARG A 164 3.57 -0.84 18.77
N ILE A 165 3.94 0.08 17.87
CA ILE A 165 3.42 0.11 16.51
C ILE A 165 3.76 -1.19 15.76
N ARG A 166 5.02 -1.64 15.82
CA ARG A 166 5.45 -2.91 15.23
C ARG A 166 4.65 -4.10 15.78
N GLN A 167 4.47 -4.18 17.09
CA GLN A 167 3.69 -5.24 17.73
C GLN A 167 2.22 -5.23 17.29
N THR A 168 1.61 -4.07 17.13
CA THR A 168 0.23 -3.96 16.64
C THR A 168 0.13 -4.42 15.18
N ARG A 169 1.04 -3.96 14.32
CA ARG A 169 1.08 -4.38 12.91
C ARG A 169 1.35 -5.87 12.76
N SER A 170 2.30 -6.44 13.50
CA SER A 170 2.62 -7.88 13.42
C SER A 170 1.46 -8.80 13.85
N LYS A 171 0.58 -8.31 14.71
CA LYS A 171 -0.64 -9.05 15.10
C LYS A 171 -1.72 -9.01 14.00
N ARG A 172 -1.73 -7.94 13.21
CA ARG A 172 -2.78 -7.67 12.21
C ARG A 172 -2.39 -8.14 10.80
N TYR A 173 -1.14 -7.98 10.39
CA TYR A 173 -0.68 -8.24 9.03
C TYR A 173 0.06 -9.56 8.92
N SER A 174 -0.41 -10.43 8.02
CA SER A 174 0.17 -11.75 7.82
C SER A 174 1.56 -11.68 7.18
N LEU A 175 1.77 -10.82 6.20
CA LEU A 175 3.06 -10.64 5.52
C LEU A 175 4.13 -10.08 6.45
N LEU A 176 3.78 -9.20 7.38
CA LEU A 176 4.73 -8.57 8.29
C LEU A 176 5.10 -9.45 9.50
N ARG A 177 4.33 -10.51 9.79
CA ARG A 177 4.62 -11.42 10.92
C ARG A 177 5.99 -12.08 10.82
N GLY A 178 6.43 -12.44 9.62
CA GLY A 178 7.74 -13.05 9.38
C GLY A 178 8.90 -12.06 9.59
N PHE A 179 8.73 -10.83 9.14
CA PHE A 179 9.75 -9.77 9.26
C PHE A 179 10.02 -9.36 10.71
N TYR A 180 8.98 -9.27 11.53
CA TYR A 180 9.13 -8.84 12.92
C TYR A 180 9.64 -9.94 13.85
N ARG A 181 9.51 -11.23 13.50
CA ARG A 181 10.10 -12.33 14.28
C ARG A 181 11.62 -12.35 14.19
N GLY A 182 12.21 -12.02 13.03
CA GLY A 182 13.66 -11.98 12.85
C GLY A 182 14.37 -10.78 13.52
N ILE A 183 13.62 -9.74 13.89
CA ILE A 183 14.16 -8.53 14.54
C ILE A 183 14.07 -8.67 16.08
N SER A 184 13.09 -9.41 16.60
CA SER A 184 12.90 -9.59 18.04
C SER A 184 14.03 -10.39 18.71
N ASP A 185 14.74 -11.23 17.97
CA ASP A 185 15.82 -12.06 18.52
C ASP A 185 17.18 -11.33 18.55
N ARG A 186 17.28 -10.14 17.94
CA ARG A 186 18.54 -9.35 17.93
C ARG A 186 18.54 -8.17 18.91
N ASP A 187 17.38 -7.77 19.42
CA ASP A 187 17.25 -6.59 20.32
C ASP A 187 17.11 -6.97 21.81
N HIS A 188 17.54 -8.18 22.21
CA HIS A 188 17.34 -8.61 23.60
C HIS A 188 18.54 -8.36 24.53
N ASP A 189 19.67 -7.86 24.03
CA ASP A 189 20.86 -7.64 24.91
C ASP A 189 21.60 -6.35 24.56
N GLU A 190 21.01 -5.17 24.72
CA GLU A 190 21.78 -3.93 24.92
C GLU A 190 20.79 -2.75 25.02
N ASP A 191 20.69 -2.16 26.20
CA ASP A 191 20.24 -0.82 26.57
C ASP A 191 19.14 -0.76 27.64
N ASP A 192 19.47 -1.23 28.83
CA ASP A 192 18.77 -0.81 30.07
C ASP A 192 19.69 -0.07 31.07
N GLU A 193 20.90 0.35 30.67
CA GLU A 193 21.75 1.19 31.51
C GLU A 193 22.32 2.39 30.74
N HIS A 194 22.06 3.57 31.30
CA HIS A 194 22.65 4.89 30.98
C HIS A 194 21.99 5.72 29.88
N HIS A 195 20.89 6.40 30.22
CA HIS A 195 20.65 7.73 29.68
C HIS A 195 20.54 8.78 30.78
N PRO A 196 21.35 9.86 30.76
CA PRO A 196 21.27 10.95 31.73
C PRO A 196 19.93 11.69 31.53
N ARG A 197 19.21 11.88 32.65
CA ARG A 197 18.01 12.71 32.70
C ARG A 197 18.42 14.14 32.40
N MET A 198 17.95 14.69 31.28
CA MET A 198 18.03 16.14 31.08
C MET A 198 17.05 16.84 32.02
N HIS A 199 17.59 17.48 33.02
CA HIS A 199 16.86 18.45 33.85
C HIS A 199 16.81 19.78 33.08
N SER A 200 15.61 20.27 32.78
CA SER A 200 15.43 21.64 32.34
C SER A 200 15.82 22.59 33.48
N ALA A 201 16.95 23.26 33.31
CA ALA A 201 17.32 24.38 34.18
C ALA A 201 16.49 25.59 33.80
N LEU A 202 15.56 25.99 34.65
CA LEU A 202 14.96 27.31 34.63
C LEU A 202 16.04 28.34 34.95
N LEU A 203 16.46 29.13 33.98
CA LEU A 203 17.22 30.34 34.22
C LEU A 203 16.27 31.39 34.81
N GLU A 204 16.31 31.58 36.12
CA GLU A 204 15.78 32.76 36.76
C GLU A 204 16.62 33.97 36.34
N ALA A 205 16.00 34.94 35.71
CA ALA A 205 16.57 36.24 35.46
C ALA A 205 16.60 37.01 36.79
N GLY A 206 17.76 37.04 37.40
CA GLY A 206 18.03 37.90 38.57
C GLY A 206 18.11 39.37 38.16
N ALA A 207 17.24 40.20 38.73
CA ALA A 207 17.34 41.61 38.74
C ALA A 207 18.51 42.08 39.60
N GLY A 208 19.23 43.11 39.11
CA GLY A 208 20.27 43.82 39.82
C GLY A 208 20.87 44.92 38.94
#